data_997f598b8520df3a543ae952e0a7bc5f
#
_entry.id   997f598b8520df3a543ae952e0a7bc5f
#
_cell.length_a   1.000
_cell.length_b   1.000
_cell.length_c   1.000
_cell.angle_alpha   90.00
_cell.angle_beta   90.00
_cell.angle_gamma   90.00
#
_symmetry.space_group_name_H-M   'P 1'
#
loop_
_entity.id
_entity.type
_entity.pdbx_description
1 polymer ?
#
loop_
_entity_poly.entity_id
_entity_poly.type
_entity_poly.pdbx_seq_one_letter_code
_entity_poly.pdbx_strand_id
1 'polypeptide(L)'
;MVGYHTRWVRLPEPAEDPERIAIREALAFGKAVYDQRLALGLSVADLANRADMTIDDIECIEEGGTEPTIALLRQLAAALDADVRLTPGHDLGSVWFEPHAA
;
A
#
# COMPACT_ATOMS: atom_id res chain seq x y z
N MET A 1 18.65 -24.26 -37.06
CA MET A 1 18.41 -23.78 -36.58
C MET A 1 18.16 -23.36 -36.13
N VAL A 2 17.90 -23.10 -36.23
CA VAL A 2 17.74 -22.46 -35.73
C VAL A 2 16.99 -22.16 -35.10
N GLY A 3 16.73 -21.87 -34.89
CA GLY A 3 16.13 -21.30 -34.23
C GLY A 3 15.43 -21.64 -33.39
N TYR A 4 15.26 -21.99 -32.97
CA TYR A 4 14.74 -22.15 -32.04
C TYR A 4 15.01 -21.88 -31.05
N HIS A 5 15.66 -21.71 -31.01
CA HIS A 5 16.21 -21.57 -30.00
C HIS A 5 16.07 -20.29 -29.55
N THR A 6 15.91 -19.75 -29.82
CA THR A 6 15.83 -18.59 -29.53
C THR A 6 14.75 -18.13 -29.01
N ARG A 7 13.84 -18.58 -29.17
CA ARG A 7 12.77 -18.21 -28.78
C ARG A 7 12.54 -18.20 -27.49
N TRP A 8 12.92 -18.98 -26.91
CA TRP A 8 12.64 -19.06 -25.59
C TRP A 8 13.17 -17.89 -24.96
N VAL A 9 14.06 -17.43 -25.53
CA VAL A 9 14.61 -16.41 -25.01
C VAL A 9 13.82 -15.31 -24.96
N ARG A 10 12.96 -15.30 -25.74
CA ARG A 10 12.21 -14.32 -25.84
C ARG A 10 10.99 -14.44 -25.25
N LEU A 11 10.81 -15.24 -24.40
CA LEU A 11 9.61 -15.19 -23.64
C LEU A 11 9.59 -13.86 -22.93
N PRO A 12 8.51 -13.19 -22.99
CA PRO A 12 8.39 -11.99 -22.20
C PRO A 12 8.47 -12.38 -20.75
N GLU A 13 8.86 -11.47 -19.93
CA GLU A 13 8.82 -11.67 -18.53
C GLU A 13 7.43 -12.11 -18.19
N PRO A 14 7.27 -13.15 -17.46
CA PRO A 14 5.94 -13.56 -17.06
C PRO A 14 5.33 -12.47 -16.21
N ALA A 15 4.03 -12.33 -16.33
CA ALA A 15 3.31 -11.41 -15.46
C ALA A 15 3.58 -11.84 -14.04
N GLU A 16 3.71 -10.90 -13.13
CA GLU A 16 3.93 -11.22 -11.75
C GLU A 16 2.76 -12.01 -11.21
N ASP A 17 3.08 -12.93 -10.31
CA ASP A 17 2.07 -13.70 -9.60
C ASP A 17 1.16 -12.72 -8.86
N PRO A 18 -0.15 -12.76 -9.07
CA PRO A 18 -1.07 -11.88 -8.37
C PRO A 18 -0.92 -11.93 -6.86
N GLU A 19 -0.57 -13.07 -6.31
CA GLU A 19 -0.37 -13.21 -4.88
C GLU A 19 0.84 -12.40 -4.42
N ARG A 20 1.91 -12.38 -5.19
CA ARG A 20 3.08 -11.58 -4.86
C ARG A 20 2.80 -10.10 -4.95
N ILE A 21 2.01 -9.70 -5.94
CA ILE A 21 1.61 -8.31 -6.10
C ILE A 21 0.79 -7.89 -4.88
N ALA A 22 -0.17 -8.71 -4.46
CA ALA A 22 -1.01 -8.39 -3.32
C ALA A 22 -0.20 -8.26 -2.04
N ILE A 23 0.78 -9.14 -1.84
CA ILE A 23 1.65 -9.09 -0.66
C ILE A 23 2.46 -7.79 -0.68
N ARG A 24 3.02 -7.45 -1.83
CA ARG A 24 3.85 -6.26 -1.95
C ARG A 24 3.03 -4.99 -1.73
N GLU A 25 1.81 -4.97 -2.26
CA GLU A 25 0.92 -3.84 -2.06
C GLU A 25 0.52 -3.69 -0.60
N ALA A 26 0.24 -4.79 0.07
CA ALA A 26 -0.13 -4.76 1.49
C ALA A 26 1.03 -4.27 2.35
N LEU A 27 2.25 -4.69 2.04
CA LEU A 27 3.43 -4.23 2.78
C LEU A 27 3.68 -2.75 2.55
N ALA A 28 3.57 -2.29 1.30
CA ALA A 28 3.77 -0.87 0.98
C ALA A 28 2.71 0.00 1.65
N PHE A 29 1.47 -0.48 1.66
CA PHE A 29 0.38 0.20 2.32
C PHE A 29 0.65 0.32 3.82
N GLY A 30 1.02 -0.78 4.45
CA GLY A 30 1.32 -0.79 5.88
C GLY A 30 2.44 0.16 6.24
N LYS A 31 3.50 0.19 5.42
CA LYS A 31 4.61 1.09 5.65
C LYS A 31 4.18 2.55 5.51
N ALA A 32 3.36 2.87 4.52
CA ALA A 32 2.89 4.23 4.31
C ALA A 32 2.06 4.71 5.50
N VAL A 33 1.19 3.86 6.03
CA VAL A 33 0.38 4.17 7.20
C VAL A 33 1.28 4.40 8.42
N TYR A 34 2.21 3.50 8.64
CA TYR A 34 3.14 3.57 9.75
C TYR A 34 3.97 4.87 9.71
N ASP A 35 4.54 5.17 8.56
CA ASP A 35 5.41 6.34 8.40
C ASP A 35 4.62 7.63 8.66
N GLN A 36 3.42 7.75 8.12
CA GLN A 36 2.62 8.95 8.30
C GLN A 36 2.12 9.07 9.74
N ARG A 37 1.75 7.94 10.35
CA ARG A 37 1.35 7.93 11.75
C ARG A 37 2.46 8.47 12.64
N LEU A 38 3.68 7.98 12.43
CA LEU A 38 4.84 8.43 13.21
C LEU A 38 5.14 9.90 12.95
N ALA A 39 5.00 10.34 11.71
CA ALA A 39 5.25 11.74 11.36
C ALA A 39 4.29 12.67 12.11
N LEU A 40 3.10 12.20 12.43
CA LEU A 40 2.12 12.99 13.19
C LEU A 40 2.23 12.77 14.70
N GLY A 41 3.11 11.88 15.13
CA GLY A 41 3.26 11.60 16.56
C GLY A 41 2.09 10.85 17.16
N LEU A 42 1.36 10.08 16.34
CA LEU A 42 0.19 9.35 16.81
C LEU A 42 0.56 7.94 17.24
N SER A 43 -0.09 7.46 18.30
CA SER A 43 -0.01 6.06 18.66
C SER A 43 -0.96 5.26 17.77
N VAL A 44 -0.82 3.93 17.79
CA VAL A 44 -1.76 3.07 17.09
C VAL A 44 -3.18 3.31 17.58
N ALA A 45 -3.35 3.47 18.89
CA ALA A 45 -4.67 3.72 19.47
C ALA A 45 -5.24 5.07 19.01
N ASP A 46 -4.39 6.08 18.89
CA ASP A 46 -4.82 7.39 18.39
C ASP A 46 -5.33 7.27 16.95
N LEU A 47 -4.57 6.58 16.12
CA LEU A 47 -4.98 6.42 14.73
C LEU A 47 -6.27 5.61 14.61
N ALA A 48 -6.37 4.54 15.38
CA ALA A 48 -7.57 3.70 15.37
C ALA A 48 -8.80 4.54 15.73
N ASN A 49 -8.67 5.37 16.75
CA ASN A 49 -9.77 6.23 17.17
C ASN A 49 -10.13 7.24 16.07
N ARG A 50 -9.15 7.85 15.44
CA ARG A 50 -9.38 8.83 14.38
C ARG A 50 -10.01 8.18 13.15
N ALA A 51 -9.62 6.95 12.84
CA ALA A 51 -10.09 6.26 11.65
C ALA A 51 -11.39 5.48 11.88
N ASP A 52 -11.88 5.47 13.11
CA ASP A 52 -13.05 4.69 13.49
C ASP A 52 -12.79 3.20 13.21
N MET A 53 -11.63 2.74 13.61
CA MET A 53 -11.18 1.36 13.43
C MET A 53 -10.68 0.82 14.77
N THR A 54 -10.46 -0.48 14.83
CA THR A 54 -9.91 -1.07 16.06
C THR A 54 -8.38 -1.00 16.02
N ILE A 55 -7.77 -1.12 17.17
CA ILE A 55 -6.31 -1.19 17.28
C ILE A 55 -5.81 -2.39 16.49
N ASP A 56 -6.50 -3.54 16.57
CA ASP A 56 -6.12 -4.73 15.83
C ASP A 56 -6.13 -4.48 14.33
N ASP A 57 -7.10 -3.72 13.83
CA ASP A 57 -7.17 -3.37 12.40
C ASP A 57 -5.94 -2.58 11.99
N ILE A 58 -5.55 -1.59 12.77
CA ILE A 58 -4.39 -0.76 12.46
C ILE A 58 -3.12 -1.59 12.51
N GLU A 59 -2.98 -2.42 13.53
CA GLU A 59 -1.81 -3.28 13.65
C GLU A 59 -1.70 -4.24 12.47
N CYS A 60 -2.82 -4.82 12.06
CA CYS A 60 -2.84 -5.71 10.90
C CYS A 60 -2.41 -4.99 9.64
N ILE A 61 -2.90 -3.77 9.44
CA ILE A 61 -2.52 -2.95 8.28
C ILE A 61 -1.02 -2.68 8.29
N GLU A 62 -0.48 -2.23 9.42
CA GLU A 62 0.92 -1.84 9.51
C GLU A 62 1.86 -3.04 9.40
N GLU A 63 1.38 -4.22 9.74
CA GLU A 63 2.16 -5.44 9.60
C GLU A 63 2.13 -6.01 8.19
N GLY A 64 1.35 -5.41 7.31
CA GLY A 64 1.25 -5.88 5.93
C GLY A 64 0.21 -6.96 5.73
N GLY A 65 -0.74 -7.08 6.65
CA GLY A 65 -1.77 -8.11 6.58
C GLY A 65 -3.06 -7.70 5.90
N THR A 66 -3.13 -6.48 5.39
CA THR A 66 -4.37 -5.97 4.79
C THR A 66 -4.09 -5.41 3.41
N GLU A 67 -4.85 -5.86 2.42
CA GLU A 67 -4.72 -5.29 1.09
C GLU A 67 -5.40 -3.93 1.04
N PRO A 68 -4.79 -2.94 0.40
CA PRO A 68 -5.40 -1.62 0.31
C PRO A 68 -6.60 -1.63 -0.62
N THR A 69 -7.64 -0.90 -0.23
CA THR A 69 -8.76 -0.60 -1.11
C THR A 69 -8.88 0.92 -1.15
N ILE A 70 -9.52 1.43 -2.18
CA ILE A 70 -9.69 2.88 -2.29
C ILE A 70 -10.45 3.42 -1.09
N ALA A 71 -11.50 2.71 -0.65
CA ALA A 71 -12.27 3.14 0.51
C ALA A 71 -11.43 3.20 1.77
N LEU A 72 -10.61 2.19 1.99
CA LEU A 72 -9.75 2.12 3.17
C LEU A 72 -8.67 3.20 3.12
N LEU A 73 -8.11 3.44 1.94
CA LEU A 73 -7.12 4.49 1.76
C LEU A 73 -7.68 5.86 2.09
N ARG A 74 -8.90 6.12 1.64
CA ARG A 74 -9.56 7.40 1.94
C ARG A 74 -9.85 7.56 3.41
N GLN A 75 -10.29 6.49 4.04
CA GLN A 75 -10.60 6.51 5.47
C GLN A 75 -9.34 6.81 6.29
N LEU A 76 -8.24 6.17 5.95
CA LEU A 76 -6.98 6.38 6.64
C LEU A 76 -6.37 7.74 6.32
N ALA A 77 -6.49 8.20 5.08
CA ALA A 77 -5.96 9.51 4.71
C ALA A 77 -6.61 10.61 5.54
N ALA A 78 -7.92 10.53 5.73
CA ALA A 78 -8.62 11.51 6.55
C ALA A 78 -8.11 11.47 8.00
N ALA A 79 -7.90 10.28 8.52
CA ALA A 79 -7.42 10.10 9.90
C ALA A 79 -5.96 10.54 10.05
N LEU A 80 -5.19 10.45 8.98
CA LEU A 80 -3.76 10.80 8.98
C LEU A 80 -3.51 12.22 8.51
N ASP A 81 -4.56 13.00 8.32
CA ASP A 81 -4.46 14.38 7.87
C ASP A 81 -3.65 14.49 6.58
N ALA A 82 -3.98 13.66 5.63
CA ALA A 82 -3.25 13.53 4.39
C ALA A 82 -4.19 13.29 3.22
N ASP A 83 -3.68 13.47 2.02
CA ASP A 83 -4.39 13.14 0.79
C ASP A 83 -3.84 11.84 0.25
N VAL A 84 -4.68 11.07 -0.42
CA VAL A 84 -4.25 9.87 -1.12
C VAL A 84 -3.71 10.29 -2.47
N ARG A 85 -2.49 9.85 -2.76
CA ARG A 85 -1.87 10.16 -4.04
C ARG A 85 -1.54 8.86 -4.75
N LEU A 86 -2.17 8.65 -5.89
CA LEU A 86 -1.94 7.48 -6.72
C LEU A 86 -1.04 7.86 -7.89
N THR A 87 -0.03 7.06 -8.13
CA THR A 87 0.84 7.28 -9.27
C THR A 87 0.23 6.58 -10.48
N PRO A 88 -0.08 7.30 -11.54
CA PRO A 88 -0.70 6.68 -12.70
C PRO A 88 0.16 5.55 -13.26
N GLY A 89 -0.49 4.46 -13.65
CA GLY A 89 0.20 3.33 -14.23
C GLY A 89 0.82 2.38 -13.24
N HIS A 90 0.73 2.69 -11.96
CA HIS A 90 1.24 1.82 -10.91
C HIS A 90 0.08 1.16 -10.17
N ASP A 91 0.39 0.08 -9.47
CA ASP A 91 -0.60 -0.60 -8.67
C ASP A 91 -0.79 0.14 -7.34
N LEU A 92 -1.67 -0.37 -6.50
CA LEU A 92 -1.98 0.29 -5.23
C LEU A 92 -0.81 0.28 -4.26
N GLY A 93 0.21 -0.55 -4.51
CA GLY A 93 1.42 -0.52 -3.69
C GLY A 93 2.23 0.75 -3.86
N SER A 94 1.90 1.56 -4.87
CA SER A 94 2.57 2.82 -5.12
C SER A 94 1.80 4.01 -4.56
N VAL A 95 0.90 3.77 -3.63
CA VAL A 95 0.11 4.82 -3.03
C VAL A 95 0.91 5.56 -1.98
N TRP A 96 0.75 6.86 -1.96
CA TRP A 96 1.39 7.71 -0.98
C TRP A 96 0.34 8.48 -0.22
N PHE A 97 0.60 8.69 1.07
CA PHE A 97 -0.16 9.65 1.85
C PHE A 97 0.63 10.95 1.82
N GLU A 98 0.03 11.97 1.24
CA GLU A 98 0.68 13.25 1.12
C GLU A 98 0.15 14.16 2.23
N PRO A 99 1.00 14.61 3.17
CA PRO A 99 0.53 15.45 4.27
C PRO A 99 -0.10 16.72 3.74
N HIS A 100 -1.15 17.19 4.40
CA HIS A 100 -1.76 18.45 4.03
C HIS A 100 -0.77 19.58 4.30
N ALA A 101 -0.77 20.57 3.44
CA ALA A 101 0.08 21.74 3.64
C ALA A 101 -0.41 22.48 4.85
N ALA A 102 0.52 22.96 5.63
CA ALA A 102 0.20 23.68 6.84
C ALA A 102 -0.38 25.07 6.51
#